data_84b9cfa35be9d176e6bd531d804b6393
#
_entry.id   84b9cfa35be9d176e6bd531d804b6393
#
_cell.length_a   1.000
_cell.length_b   1.000
_cell.length_c   1.000
_cell.angle_alpha   90.00
_cell.angle_beta   90.00
_cell.angle_gamma   90.00
#
_symmetry.space_group_name_H-M   'P 1'
#
loop_
_entity.id
_entity.type
_entity.pdbx_description
1 polymer ?
#
loop_
_entity_poly.entity_id
_entity_poly.type
_entity_poly.pdbx_seq_one_letter_code
_entity_poly.pdbx_strand_id
1 'polypeptide(L)'
;MKKFLALALALVMALSLAACGKKADDNNKGNGDEAKGSVYYLNFKPEADKAWQDLAKTYTEKTGVEVKVVTAASGQYDTMLTSELDKSAPPTMFQVGNQGAVNSYGDFCYPLDNTDVMKEMTTQDFNLKNANGETVSIGYCYEAYGIIVNKALLKQAGYEITDITNFESLKKVADDIHARANELGFDAFSSAGLEGSSSWRFSGHLANMPLFYEFRDDNVTAQPATIKGTYLDNYK
;
A
#
# COMPACT_ATOMS: atom_id res chain seq x y z
N MET A 1 -43.06 35.80 26.49
CA MET A 1 -42.53 35.07 25.35
C MET A 1 -41.25 34.27 25.66
N LYS A 2 -40.20 34.83 26.28
CA LYS A 2 -38.95 34.10 26.59
C LYS A 2 -39.12 32.87 27.50
N LYS A 3 -40.05 32.89 28.47
CA LYS A 3 -40.33 31.79 29.39
C LYS A 3 -41.07 30.61 28.74
N PHE A 4 -41.90 30.87 27.74
CA PHE A 4 -42.58 29.81 26.98
C PHE A 4 -41.65 29.08 25.97
N LEU A 5 -40.67 29.83 25.43
CA LEU A 5 -39.69 29.25 24.53
C LEU A 5 -38.74 28.28 25.27
N ALA A 6 -38.34 28.64 26.49
CA ALA A 6 -37.52 27.78 27.34
C ALA A 6 -38.22 26.49 27.77
N LEU A 7 -39.54 26.56 28.04
CA LEU A 7 -40.35 25.41 28.41
C LEU A 7 -40.55 24.44 27.22
N ALA A 8 -40.76 25.01 26.02
CA ALA A 8 -40.87 24.21 24.78
C ALA A 8 -39.58 23.49 24.42
N LEU A 9 -38.41 24.15 24.60
CA LEU A 9 -37.10 23.51 24.37
C LEU A 9 -36.80 22.38 25.38
N ALA A 10 -37.17 22.58 26.66
CA ALA A 10 -37.03 21.55 27.68
C ALA A 10 -37.91 20.31 27.43
N LEU A 11 -39.12 20.53 26.89
CA LEU A 11 -40.05 19.43 26.55
C LEU A 11 -39.55 18.61 25.33
N VAL A 12 -38.92 19.23 24.35
CA VAL A 12 -38.33 18.57 23.19
C VAL A 12 -37.13 17.75 23.59
N MET A 13 -36.28 18.23 24.51
CA MET A 13 -35.14 17.44 25.03
C MET A 13 -35.58 16.27 25.91
N ALA A 14 -36.70 16.40 26.66
CA ALA A 14 -37.20 15.27 27.45
C ALA A 14 -37.85 14.18 26.62
N LEU A 15 -38.42 14.51 25.46
CA LEU A 15 -39.01 13.54 24.52
C LEU A 15 -37.94 12.76 23.72
N SER A 16 -36.76 13.34 23.53
CA SER A 16 -35.62 12.61 22.85
C SER A 16 -34.93 11.56 23.72
N LEU A 17 -35.05 11.67 25.05
CA LEU A 17 -34.52 10.69 26.02
C LEU A 17 -35.45 9.48 26.25
N ALA A 18 -36.72 9.56 25.88
CA ALA A 18 -37.68 8.48 26.02
C ALA A 18 -37.67 7.47 24.85
N ALA A 19 -36.95 7.75 23.75
CA ALA A 19 -36.88 6.87 22.57
C ALA A 19 -35.84 5.75 22.69
N CYS A 20 -35.00 5.74 23.74
CA CYS A 20 -33.94 4.72 23.94
C CYS A 20 -34.25 3.69 25.02
N GLY A 21 -35.50 3.52 25.44
CA GLY A 21 -35.87 2.61 26.52
C GLY A 21 -36.89 1.55 26.14
N LYS A 22 -36.69 0.78 25.06
CA LYS A 22 -37.35 -0.52 24.88
C LYS A 22 -36.38 -1.62 25.29
N LYS A 23 -36.63 -2.22 26.47
CA LYS A 23 -36.11 -3.58 26.76
C LYS A 23 -36.64 -4.51 25.67
N ALA A 24 -35.76 -5.17 24.96
CA ALA A 24 -36.10 -6.28 24.11
C ALA A 24 -36.59 -7.42 25.00
N ASP A 25 -37.83 -7.84 24.84
CA ASP A 25 -38.34 -9.11 25.35
C ASP A 25 -37.60 -10.26 24.63
N ASP A 26 -36.91 -11.02 25.44
CA ASP A 26 -36.17 -12.23 25.06
C ASP A 26 -37.16 -13.40 24.82
N ASN A 27 -37.74 -13.43 23.63
CA ASN A 27 -38.42 -14.65 23.12
C ASN A 27 -38.68 -14.49 21.60
N ASN A 28 -37.62 -14.61 20.80
CA ASN A 28 -37.78 -14.99 19.41
C ASN A 28 -36.67 -15.99 19.02
N LYS A 29 -37.01 -17.28 19.10
CA LYS A 29 -36.28 -18.33 18.38
C LYS A 29 -36.60 -18.15 16.90
N GLY A 30 -35.88 -17.25 16.25
CA GLY A 30 -35.87 -17.06 14.81
C GLY A 30 -34.44 -17.21 14.33
N ASN A 31 -34.23 -18.02 13.30
CA ASN A 31 -32.98 -18.27 12.59
C ASN A 31 -32.03 -17.07 12.66
N GLY A 32 -30.94 -17.21 13.40
CA GLY A 32 -29.91 -16.18 13.50
C GLY A 32 -29.12 -16.12 12.21
N ASP A 33 -29.48 -15.19 11.32
CA ASP A 33 -28.48 -14.59 10.46
C ASP A 33 -27.62 -13.72 11.38
N GLU A 34 -26.52 -14.28 11.87
CA GLU A 34 -25.48 -13.51 12.51
C GLU A 34 -25.10 -12.38 11.55
N ALA A 35 -25.10 -11.14 12.02
CA ALA A 35 -24.70 -10.01 11.20
C ALA A 35 -23.28 -10.26 10.70
N LYS A 36 -23.13 -10.54 9.39
CA LYS A 36 -21.88 -11.01 8.77
C LYS A 36 -20.78 -9.96 8.74
N GLY A 37 -21.03 -8.78 9.29
CA GLY A 37 -20.09 -7.66 9.22
C GLY A 37 -19.90 -7.13 7.79
N SER A 38 -18.94 -6.23 7.63
CA SER A 38 -18.57 -5.68 6.33
C SER A 38 -17.09 -5.34 6.31
N VAL A 39 -16.51 -5.26 5.12
CA VAL A 39 -15.13 -4.84 4.88
C VAL A 39 -15.13 -3.55 4.08
N TYR A 40 -14.40 -2.54 4.54
CA TYR A 40 -14.05 -1.37 3.76
C TYR A 40 -12.54 -1.39 3.51
N TYR A 41 -12.14 -1.65 2.27
CA TYR A 41 -10.74 -1.64 1.84
C TYR A 41 -10.39 -0.33 1.12
N LEU A 42 -9.42 0.39 1.66
CA LEU A 42 -8.80 1.52 0.99
C LEU A 42 -7.60 1.03 0.17
N ASN A 43 -7.79 0.94 -1.14
CA ASN A 43 -6.80 0.42 -2.07
C ASN A 43 -5.76 1.49 -2.45
N PHE A 44 -4.50 1.12 -2.33
CA PHE A 44 -3.33 1.94 -2.68
C PHE A 44 -3.00 1.90 -4.18
N LYS A 45 -3.36 0.82 -4.89
CA LYS A 45 -2.92 0.54 -6.27
C LYS A 45 -4.02 0.86 -7.28
N PRO A 46 -4.03 2.05 -7.93
CA PRO A 46 -5.05 2.40 -8.91
C PRO A 46 -5.06 1.46 -10.12
N GLU A 47 -3.92 0.92 -10.53
CA GLU A 47 -3.81 -0.06 -11.60
C GLU A 47 -4.50 -1.40 -11.30
N ALA A 48 -4.71 -1.73 -10.02
CA ALA A 48 -5.37 -2.94 -9.57
C ALA A 48 -6.84 -2.72 -9.21
N ASP A 49 -7.40 -1.51 -9.40
CA ASP A 49 -8.77 -1.17 -8.97
C ASP A 49 -9.80 -2.18 -9.48
N LYS A 50 -9.80 -2.43 -10.79
CA LYS A 50 -10.77 -3.37 -11.38
C LYS A 50 -10.67 -4.76 -10.78
N ALA A 51 -9.47 -5.27 -10.54
CA ALA A 51 -9.26 -6.59 -9.97
C ALA A 51 -9.79 -6.66 -8.52
N TRP A 52 -9.59 -5.61 -7.74
CA TRP A 52 -10.12 -5.52 -6.38
C TRP A 52 -11.64 -5.41 -6.35
N GLN A 53 -12.26 -4.64 -7.27
CA GLN A 53 -13.72 -4.56 -7.39
C GLN A 53 -14.33 -5.93 -7.76
N ASP A 54 -13.73 -6.64 -8.73
CA ASP A 54 -14.19 -7.97 -9.14
C ASP A 54 -14.03 -9.00 -8.00
N LEU A 55 -12.92 -8.94 -7.25
CA LEU A 55 -12.69 -9.79 -6.08
C LEU A 55 -13.70 -9.51 -4.97
N ALA A 56 -13.94 -8.24 -4.65
CA ALA A 56 -14.91 -7.81 -3.65
C ALA A 56 -16.31 -8.33 -3.96
N LYS A 57 -16.75 -8.19 -5.22
CA LYS A 57 -18.02 -8.73 -5.68
C LYS A 57 -18.10 -10.24 -5.50
N THR A 58 -17.08 -10.97 -5.97
CA THR A 58 -17.02 -12.44 -5.87
C THR A 58 -17.04 -12.92 -4.42
N TYR A 59 -16.32 -12.22 -3.54
CA TYR A 59 -16.30 -12.55 -2.12
C TYR A 59 -17.66 -12.31 -1.46
N THR A 60 -18.28 -11.17 -1.74
CA THR A 60 -19.64 -10.86 -1.25
C THR A 60 -20.67 -11.88 -1.71
N GLU A 61 -20.65 -12.27 -3.00
CA GLU A 61 -21.54 -13.29 -3.54
C GLU A 61 -21.37 -14.65 -2.86
N LYS A 62 -20.15 -15.03 -2.53
CA LYS A 62 -19.85 -16.34 -1.90
C LYS A 62 -20.13 -16.37 -0.40
N THR A 63 -19.91 -15.29 0.31
CA THR A 63 -19.93 -15.28 1.78
C THR A 63 -21.10 -14.51 2.37
N GLY A 64 -21.67 -13.59 1.60
CA GLY A 64 -22.67 -12.62 2.05
C GLY A 64 -22.05 -11.48 2.90
N VAL A 65 -20.72 -11.40 3.02
CA VAL A 65 -20.02 -10.27 3.65
C VAL A 65 -19.89 -9.16 2.62
N GLU A 66 -20.43 -7.98 2.92
CA GLU A 66 -20.28 -6.81 2.05
C GLU A 66 -18.83 -6.34 2.03
N VAL A 67 -18.27 -6.13 0.82
CA VAL A 67 -16.92 -5.59 0.64
C VAL A 67 -16.98 -4.33 -0.21
N LYS A 68 -16.63 -3.20 0.38
CA LYS A 68 -16.47 -1.91 -0.30
C LYS A 68 -14.99 -1.69 -0.58
N VAL A 69 -14.65 -1.42 -1.85
CA VAL A 69 -13.29 -1.01 -2.24
C VAL A 69 -13.33 0.44 -2.69
N VAL A 70 -12.45 1.26 -2.13
CA VAL A 70 -12.22 2.64 -2.58
C VAL A 70 -10.76 2.78 -2.93
N THR A 71 -10.48 3.25 -4.13
CA THR A 71 -9.10 3.35 -4.65
C THR A 71 -8.62 4.79 -4.63
N ALA A 72 -7.48 5.03 -4.01
CA ALA A 72 -6.83 6.32 -4.01
C ALA A 72 -6.22 6.62 -5.39
N ALA A 73 -6.29 7.88 -5.82
CA ALA A 73 -5.55 8.33 -7.00
C ALA A 73 -4.03 8.23 -6.75
N SER A 74 -3.27 8.07 -7.84
CA SER A 74 -1.81 7.99 -7.76
C SER A 74 -1.21 9.18 -6.99
N GLY A 75 -0.36 8.90 -6.02
CA GLY A 75 0.29 9.90 -5.17
C GLY A 75 -0.62 10.56 -4.11
N GLN A 76 -1.87 10.12 -3.96
CA GLN A 76 -2.83 10.71 -3.01
C GLN A 76 -3.20 9.79 -1.84
N TYR A 77 -2.56 8.64 -1.73
CA TYR A 77 -2.97 7.63 -0.76
C TYR A 77 -2.90 8.12 0.70
N ASP A 78 -1.79 8.69 1.13
CA ASP A 78 -1.62 9.14 2.53
C ASP A 78 -2.61 10.24 2.90
N THR A 79 -2.84 11.20 1.98
CA THR A 79 -3.83 12.26 2.18
C THR A 79 -5.24 11.67 2.32
N MET A 80 -5.56 10.70 1.47
CA MET A 80 -6.86 10.04 1.52
C MET A 80 -7.01 9.17 2.77
N LEU A 81 -5.99 8.38 3.14
CA LEU A 81 -6.01 7.54 4.34
C LEU A 81 -6.26 8.37 5.59
N THR A 82 -5.51 9.46 5.77
CA THR A 82 -5.70 10.38 6.89
C THR A 82 -7.15 10.87 6.95
N SER A 83 -7.69 11.32 5.82
CA SER A 83 -9.09 11.81 5.76
C SER A 83 -10.13 10.72 6.02
N GLU A 84 -9.86 9.48 5.58
CA GLU A 84 -10.80 8.37 5.77
C GLU A 84 -10.78 7.82 7.20
N LEU A 85 -9.62 7.82 7.87
CA LEU A 85 -9.50 7.39 9.27
C LEU A 85 -10.24 8.32 10.24
N ASP A 86 -10.40 9.60 9.90
CA ASP A 86 -11.14 10.57 10.71
C ASP A 86 -12.68 10.44 10.60
N LYS A 87 -13.19 9.59 9.71
CA LYS A 87 -14.63 9.41 9.51
C LYS A 87 -15.26 8.51 10.57
N SER A 88 -16.57 8.62 10.73
CA SER A 88 -17.34 7.74 11.61
C SER A 88 -17.39 6.27 11.17
N ALA A 89 -17.08 5.99 9.89
CA ALA A 89 -16.96 4.66 9.32
C ALA A 89 -15.63 4.58 8.52
N PRO A 90 -14.50 4.44 9.22
CA PRO A 90 -13.18 4.40 8.58
C PRO A 90 -12.94 3.08 7.84
N PRO A 91 -11.90 3.00 7.01
CA PRO A 91 -11.47 1.74 6.43
C PRO A 91 -11.19 0.69 7.50
N THR A 92 -11.70 -0.52 7.32
CA THR A 92 -11.38 -1.68 8.16
C THR A 92 -10.14 -2.43 7.67
N MET A 93 -9.72 -2.17 6.43
CA MET A 93 -8.51 -2.69 5.83
C MET A 93 -7.84 -1.58 5.00
N PHE A 94 -6.59 -1.31 5.28
CA PHE A 94 -5.79 -0.30 4.59
C PHE A 94 -4.31 -0.69 4.59
N GLN A 95 -3.51 -0.03 3.79
CA GLN A 95 -2.10 -0.36 3.62
C GLN A 95 -1.19 0.57 4.42
N VAL A 96 -0.28 -0.02 5.17
CA VAL A 96 0.92 0.63 5.72
C VAL A 96 2.15 -0.10 5.17
N GLY A 97 2.88 0.55 4.27
CA GLY A 97 3.90 -0.09 3.45
C GLY A 97 5.35 0.07 3.95
N ASN A 98 5.56 0.78 5.04
CA ASN A 98 6.89 0.99 5.61
C ASN A 98 6.79 1.39 7.09
N GLN A 99 7.94 1.41 7.78
CA GLN A 99 7.99 1.75 9.21
C GLN A 99 7.53 3.19 9.51
N GLY A 100 7.76 4.14 8.60
CA GLY A 100 7.26 5.51 8.74
C GLY A 100 5.73 5.56 8.76
N ALA A 101 5.08 4.79 7.89
CA ALA A 101 3.62 4.66 7.87
C ALA A 101 3.11 3.95 9.14
N VAL A 102 3.81 2.93 9.65
CA VAL A 102 3.46 2.32 10.95
C VAL A 102 3.56 3.33 12.08
N ASN A 103 4.59 4.17 12.09
CA ASN A 103 4.74 5.21 13.12
C ASN A 103 3.62 6.26 13.06
N SER A 104 3.05 6.50 11.87
CA SER A 104 1.95 7.47 11.67
C SER A 104 0.57 6.88 11.92
N TYR A 105 0.35 5.63 11.56
CA TYR A 105 -0.99 5.00 11.51
C TYR A 105 -1.10 3.74 12.38
N GLY A 106 -0.03 3.33 13.06
CA GLY A 106 -0.01 2.09 13.84
C GLY A 106 -1.07 1.99 14.94
N ASP A 107 -1.47 3.14 15.52
CA ASP A 107 -2.52 3.20 16.54
C ASP A 107 -3.92 2.82 15.99
N PHE A 108 -4.11 2.87 14.68
CA PHE A 108 -5.32 2.41 13.99
C PHE A 108 -5.24 0.94 13.56
N CYS A 109 -4.09 0.29 13.71
CA CYS A 109 -3.85 -1.05 13.24
C CYS A 109 -4.14 -2.08 14.35
N TYR A 110 -4.81 -3.17 13.96
CA TYR A 110 -5.05 -4.30 14.87
C TYR A 110 -3.79 -5.20 14.92
N PRO A 111 -3.37 -5.67 16.11
CA PRO A 111 -2.29 -6.66 16.22
C PRO A 111 -2.67 -7.98 15.55
N LEU A 112 -1.83 -8.47 14.65
CA LEU A 112 -2.13 -9.62 13.79
C LEU A 112 -1.51 -10.93 14.26
N ASP A 113 -0.63 -10.92 15.27
CA ASP A 113 0.20 -12.07 15.70
C ASP A 113 -0.60 -13.34 15.97
N ASN A 114 -1.82 -13.22 16.49
CA ASN A 114 -2.67 -14.35 16.84
C ASN A 114 -3.82 -14.59 15.85
N THR A 115 -3.76 -14.00 14.67
CA THR A 115 -4.80 -14.16 13.64
C THR A 115 -4.55 -15.38 12.75
N ASP A 116 -5.61 -15.88 12.11
CA ASP A 116 -5.49 -16.99 11.18
C ASP A 116 -4.68 -16.64 9.94
N VAL A 117 -4.70 -15.38 9.49
CA VAL A 117 -3.90 -14.93 8.36
C VAL A 117 -2.39 -15.15 8.57
N MET A 118 -1.91 -15.03 9.82
CA MET A 118 -0.51 -15.27 10.14
C MET A 118 -0.10 -16.74 9.96
N LYS A 119 -1.04 -17.68 10.05
CA LYS A 119 -0.80 -19.11 9.83
C LYS A 119 -0.67 -19.46 8.34
N GLU A 120 -1.27 -18.65 7.50
CA GLU A 120 -1.25 -18.83 6.02
C GLU A 120 -0.02 -18.20 5.36
N MET A 121 0.75 -17.39 6.10
CA MET A 121 1.90 -16.70 5.55
C MET A 121 3.08 -17.65 5.30
N THR A 122 3.67 -17.59 4.11
CA THR A 122 4.85 -18.38 3.73
C THR A 122 6.16 -17.78 4.25
N THR A 123 6.18 -16.47 4.53
CA THR A 123 7.29 -15.75 5.18
C THR A 123 6.75 -14.56 5.96
N GLN A 124 7.47 -14.15 6.99
CA GLN A 124 7.18 -12.96 7.79
C GLN A 124 8.22 -11.84 7.57
N ASP A 125 9.13 -11.99 6.60
CA ASP A 125 10.26 -11.08 6.38
C ASP A 125 9.82 -9.65 6.02
N PHE A 126 8.60 -9.51 5.49
CA PHE A 126 8.03 -8.22 5.06
C PHE A 126 6.99 -7.67 6.03
N ASN A 127 6.80 -8.32 7.17
CA ASN A 127 5.88 -7.84 8.19
C ASN A 127 6.46 -6.62 8.91
N LEU A 128 5.58 -5.68 9.28
CA LEU A 128 5.99 -4.49 10.02
C LEU A 128 5.43 -4.57 11.45
N LYS A 129 6.23 -4.08 12.38
CA LYS A 129 5.89 -4.09 13.81
C LYS A 129 5.76 -2.67 14.37
N ASN A 130 4.82 -2.51 15.29
CA ASN A 130 4.70 -1.29 16.08
C ASN A 130 5.80 -1.21 17.17
N ALA A 131 5.80 -0.12 17.93
CA ALA A 131 6.77 0.11 19.01
C ALA A 131 6.70 -0.96 20.14
N ASN A 132 5.57 -1.65 20.28
CA ASN A 132 5.38 -2.72 21.26
C ASN A 132 5.89 -4.08 20.74
N GLY A 133 6.38 -4.16 19.52
CA GLY A 133 6.84 -5.39 18.88
C GLY A 133 5.72 -6.25 18.29
N GLU A 134 4.48 -5.77 18.27
CA GLU A 134 3.34 -6.45 17.70
C GLU A 134 3.31 -6.29 16.16
N THR A 135 3.00 -7.37 15.44
CA THR A 135 2.82 -7.30 13.98
C THR A 135 1.53 -6.57 13.65
N VAL A 136 1.62 -5.45 12.96
CA VAL A 136 0.49 -4.60 12.60
C VAL A 136 0.30 -4.45 11.09
N SER A 137 1.23 -4.97 10.31
CA SER A 137 1.13 -5.04 8.85
C SER A 137 1.78 -6.31 8.33
N ILE A 138 1.15 -6.93 7.35
CA ILE A 138 1.66 -8.12 6.66
C ILE A 138 1.98 -7.81 5.20
N GLY A 139 3.06 -8.41 4.69
CA GLY A 139 3.40 -8.35 3.29
C GLY A 139 2.53 -9.33 2.49
N TYR A 140 1.49 -8.87 1.83
CA TYR A 140 0.60 -9.71 1.02
C TYR A 140 1.14 -9.97 -0.40
N CYS A 141 2.05 -9.13 -0.88
CA CYS A 141 2.80 -9.32 -2.12
C CYS A 141 4.11 -8.54 -2.07
N TYR A 142 5.05 -8.91 -2.91
CA TYR A 142 6.28 -8.15 -3.10
C TYR A 142 6.48 -7.80 -4.58
N GLU A 143 7.17 -6.72 -4.82
CA GLU A 143 7.53 -6.25 -6.16
C GLU A 143 9.04 -6.28 -6.32
N ALA A 144 9.49 -6.59 -7.53
CA ALA A 144 10.90 -6.49 -7.90
C ALA A 144 11.06 -5.39 -8.95
N TYR A 145 12.20 -4.73 -8.94
CA TYR A 145 12.57 -3.79 -9.97
C TYR A 145 13.93 -4.16 -10.58
N GLY A 146 14.13 -3.71 -11.81
CA GLY A 146 15.32 -3.99 -12.56
C GLY A 146 15.21 -3.44 -13.98
N ILE A 147 16.08 -3.87 -14.86
CA ILE A 147 16.03 -3.51 -16.27
C ILE A 147 15.09 -4.48 -16.99
N ILE A 148 13.96 -3.97 -17.46
CA ILE A 148 13.01 -4.73 -18.28
C ILE A 148 13.50 -4.67 -19.73
N VAL A 149 13.73 -5.82 -20.34
CA VAL A 149 14.29 -5.92 -21.69
C VAL A 149 13.22 -6.31 -22.71
N ASN A 150 13.05 -5.50 -23.74
CA ASN A 150 12.30 -5.89 -24.94
C ASN A 150 13.19 -6.79 -25.82
N LYS A 151 13.05 -8.11 -25.66
CA LYS A 151 13.87 -9.08 -26.40
C LYS A 151 13.74 -8.97 -27.92
N ALA A 152 12.59 -8.55 -28.45
CA ALA A 152 12.40 -8.40 -29.90
C ALA A 152 13.23 -7.24 -30.44
N LEU A 153 13.22 -6.09 -29.77
CA LEU A 153 14.04 -4.94 -30.16
C LEU A 153 15.54 -5.23 -29.97
N LEU A 154 15.90 -5.91 -28.87
CA LEU A 154 17.30 -6.33 -28.64
C LEU A 154 17.81 -7.22 -29.79
N LYS A 155 17.00 -8.19 -30.23
CA LYS A 155 17.32 -9.05 -31.37
C LYS A 155 17.38 -8.29 -32.70
N GLN A 156 16.49 -7.33 -32.91
CA GLN A 156 16.54 -6.44 -34.09
C GLN A 156 17.85 -5.64 -34.13
N ALA A 157 18.40 -5.26 -32.98
CA ALA A 157 19.69 -4.62 -32.87
C ALA A 157 20.87 -5.59 -33.05
N GLY A 158 20.63 -6.90 -33.17
CA GLY A 158 21.65 -7.94 -33.38
C GLY A 158 22.20 -8.54 -32.09
N TYR A 159 21.50 -8.41 -30.97
CA TYR A 159 21.90 -8.93 -29.66
C TYR A 159 20.90 -9.92 -29.09
N GLU A 160 21.34 -10.77 -28.21
CA GLU A 160 20.52 -11.64 -27.38
C GLU A 160 20.71 -11.28 -25.88
N ILE A 161 19.77 -11.68 -25.03
CA ILE A 161 19.86 -11.39 -23.59
C ILE A 161 21.11 -11.99 -22.95
N THR A 162 21.61 -13.07 -23.49
CA THR A 162 22.83 -13.76 -23.05
C THR A 162 24.12 -12.97 -23.31
N ASP A 163 24.07 -11.95 -24.16
CA ASP A 163 25.20 -11.05 -24.42
C ASP A 163 25.39 -10.05 -23.28
N ILE A 164 24.37 -9.88 -22.42
CA ILE A 164 24.35 -8.96 -21.30
C ILE A 164 24.58 -9.75 -20.00
N THR A 165 25.82 -9.84 -19.56
CA THR A 165 26.22 -10.63 -18.38
C THR A 165 26.72 -9.78 -17.21
N ASN A 166 27.07 -8.51 -17.46
CA ASN A 166 27.60 -7.57 -16.47
C ASN A 166 27.38 -6.14 -16.96
N PHE A 167 27.77 -5.15 -16.14
CA PHE A 167 27.60 -3.75 -16.47
C PHE A 167 28.35 -3.33 -17.75
N GLU A 168 29.56 -3.85 -17.96
CA GLU A 168 30.36 -3.49 -19.13
C GLU A 168 29.73 -4.00 -20.43
N SER A 169 29.22 -5.23 -20.45
CA SER A 169 28.50 -5.75 -21.60
C SER A 169 27.15 -5.03 -21.82
N LEU A 170 26.43 -4.67 -20.75
CA LEU A 170 25.22 -3.85 -20.85
C LEU A 170 25.55 -2.50 -21.48
N LYS A 171 26.59 -1.81 -20.96
CA LYS A 171 27.02 -0.51 -21.47
C LYS A 171 27.40 -0.59 -22.95
N LYS A 172 28.17 -1.60 -23.34
CA LYS A 172 28.56 -1.81 -24.74
C LYS A 172 27.36 -1.97 -25.66
N VAL A 173 26.39 -2.78 -25.27
CA VAL A 173 25.16 -2.99 -26.05
C VAL A 173 24.34 -1.69 -26.12
N ALA A 174 24.24 -0.97 -25.01
CA ALA A 174 23.52 0.30 -24.96
C ALA A 174 24.17 1.39 -25.84
N ASP A 175 25.48 1.54 -25.76
CA ASP A 175 26.25 2.51 -26.56
C ASP A 175 26.10 2.21 -28.06
N ASP A 176 26.14 0.93 -28.47
CA ASP A 176 25.98 0.55 -29.88
C ASP A 176 24.55 0.82 -30.39
N ILE A 177 23.54 0.45 -29.62
CA ILE A 177 22.13 0.74 -29.98
C ILE A 177 21.92 2.24 -30.09
N HIS A 178 22.43 3.04 -29.12
CA HIS A 178 22.33 4.48 -29.15
C HIS A 178 23.00 5.08 -30.40
N ALA A 179 24.19 4.62 -30.74
CA ALA A 179 24.90 5.09 -31.94
C ALA A 179 24.15 4.79 -33.25
N ARG A 180 23.34 3.72 -33.26
CA ARG A 180 22.51 3.29 -34.40
C ARG A 180 21.02 3.63 -34.27
N ALA A 181 20.64 4.47 -33.30
CA ALA A 181 19.22 4.74 -33.00
C ALA A 181 18.41 5.21 -34.22
N ASN A 182 19.00 6.04 -35.09
CA ASN A 182 18.35 6.49 -36.33
C ASN A 182 18.12 5.37 -37.36
N GLU A 183 19.05 4.42 -37.45
CA GLU A 183 18.95 3.25 -38.32
C GLU A 183 17.91 2.25 -37.77
N LEU A 184 17.94 2.00 -36.47
CA LEU A 184 17.08 1.03 -35.78
C LEU A 184 15.65 1.51 -35.58
N GLY A 185 15.44 2.85 -35.52
CA GLY A 185 14.17 3.47 -35.21
C GLY A 185 13.80 3.46 -33.70
N PHE A 186 14.74 3.13 -32.83
CA PHE A 186 14.61 3.18 -31.37
C PHE A 186 15.97 3.39 -30.70
N ASP A 187 15.95 3.85 -29.45
CA ASP A 187 17.14 4.05 -28.63
C ASP A 187 17.29 2.93 -27.58
N ALA A 188 18.45 2.88 -26.92
CA ALA A 188 18.82 1.82 -25.96
C ALA A 188 17.89 1.78 -24.73
N PHE A 189 17.48 2.93 -24.22
CA PHE A 189 16.67 3.03 -23.02
C PHE A 189 15.44 3.92 -23.20
N SER A 190 14.37 3.50 -22.54
CA SER A 190 13.25 4.35 -22.18
C SER A 190 13.12 4.34 -20.66
N SER A 191 12.92 5.48 -20.05
CA SER A 191 12.77 5.57 -18.58
C SER A 191 11.46 6.23 -18.19
N ALA A 192 11.07 6.05 -16.92
CA ALA A 192 9.99 6.84 -16.34
C ALA A 192 10.37 8.32 -16.29
N GLY A 193 9.37 9.20 -16.35
CA GLY A 193 9.58 10.63 -16.17
C GLY A 193 10.05 11.00 -14.76
N LEU A 194 10.48 12.25 -14.62
CA LEU A 194 10.91 12.82 -13.32
C LEU A 194 9.82 13.65 -12.64
N GLU A 195 8.61 13.63 -13.16
CA GLU A 195 7.46 14.29 -12.55
C GLU A 195 7.04 13.59 -11.23
N GLY A 196 6.24 14.27 -10.41
CA GLY A 196 5.90 13.84 -9.05
C GLY A 196 5.31 12.44 -8.92
N SER A 197 4.63 11.92 -9.96
CA SER A 197 4.04 10.59 -9.95
C SER A 197 5.03 9.47 -10.34
N SER A 198 6.16 9.80 -10.96
CA SER A 198 7.13 8.82 -11.50
C SER A 198 8.54 8.92 -10.90
N SER A 199 8.93 10.09 -10.39
CA SER A 199 10.29 10.38 -9.90
C SER A 199 10.74 9.45 -8.76
N TRP A 200 9.81 8.87 -8.00
CA TRP A 200 10.11 7.93 -6.92
C TRP A 200 10.88 6.69 -7.37
N ARG A 201 10.82 6.35 -8.66
CA ARG A 201 11.62 5.26 -9.23
C ARG A 201 13.12 5.54 -9.16
N PHE A 202 13.49 6.80 -9.25
CA PHE A 202 14.88 7.24 -9.06
C PHE A 202 15.20 7.43 -7.58
N SER A 203 14.39 8.21 -6.85
CA SER A 203 14.65 8.51 -5.44
C SER A 203 14.41 7.31 -4.51
N GLY A 204 13.39 6.52 -4.75
CA GLY A 204 13.04 5.36 -3.94
C GLY A 204 13.79 4.08 -4.28
N HIS A 205 14.24 3.92 -5.52
CA HIS A 205 14.96 2.71 -5.95
C HIS A 205 16.45 2.99 -6.14
N LEU A 206 16.82 3.78 -7.16
CA LEU A 206 18.24 3.96 -7.49
C LEU A 206 19.00 4.68 -6.38
N ALA A 207 18.45 5.77 -5.83
CA ALA A 207 19.11 6.53 -4.79
C ALA A 207 19.25 5.76 -3.46
N ASN A 208 18.40 4.78 -3.20
CA ASN A 208 18.50 3.96 -2.00
C ASN A 208 19.48 2.77 -2.12
N MET A 209 19.90 2.39 -3.33
CA MET A 209 20.79 1.24 -3.51
C MET A 209 22.10 1.36 -2.75
N PRO A 210 22.86 2.46 -2.84
CA PRO A 210 24.10 2.63 -2.08
C PRO A 210 23.88 2.60 -0.56
N LEU A 211 22.77 3.17 -0.08
CA LEU A 211 22.41 3.14 1.34
C LEU A 211 22.03 1.74 1.81
N PHE A 212 21.30 0.99 0.98
CA PHE A 212 20.96 -0.41 1.27
C PHE A 212 22.24 -1.24 1.49
N TYR A 213 23.22 -1.12 0.60
CA TYR A 213 24.48 -1.85 0.72
C TYR A 213 25.28 -1.42 1.94
N GLU A 214 25.35 -0.12 2.24
CA GLU A 214 26.00 0.39 3.45
C GLU A 214 25.35 -0.19 4.71
N PHE A 215 24.02 -0.14 4.80
CA PHE A 215 23.30 -0.61 5.98
C PHE A 215 23.41 -2.13 6.15
N ARG A 216 23.38 -2.88 5.05
CA ARG A 216 23.59 -4.33 5.06
C ARG A 216 24.99 -4.68 5.59
N ASP A 217 26.02 -4.02 5.06
CA ASP A 217 27.41 -4.33 5.39
C ASP A 217 27.78 -3.86 6.82
N ASP A 218 27.10 -2.83 7.31
CA ASP A 218 27.24 -2.33 8.67
C ASP A 218 26.30 -3.04 9.68
N ASN A 219 25.47 -3.98 9.24
CA ASN A 219 24.45 -4.67 10.06
C ASN A 219 23.50 -3.70 10.77
N VAL A 220 23.07 -2.66 10.08
CA VAL A 220 22.12 -1.67 10.61
C VAL A 220 20.73 -2.30 10.67
N THR A 221 20.15 -2.42 11.86
CA THR A 221 18.85 -3.07 12.11
C THR A 221 17.73 -2.08 12.46
N ALA A 222 18.05 -0.81 12.62
CA ALA A 222 17.10 0.26 12.91
C ALA A 222 17.49 1.52 12.13
N GLN A 223 16.59 2.50 12.04
CA GLN A 223 16.87 3.75 11.35
C GLN A 223 18.07 4.48 12.01
N PRO A 224 19.20 4.67 11.32
CA PRO A 224 20.35 5.37 11.87
C PRO A 224 20.11 6.88 11.85
N ALA A 225 20.74 7.60 12.79
CA ALA A 225 20.71 9.06 12.82
C ALA A 225 21.56 9.70 11.71
N THR A 226 22.56 8.99 11.19
CA THR A 226 23.49 9.45 10.15
C THR A 226 23.87 8.29 9.24
N ILE A 227 24.33 8.62 8.04
CA ILE A 227 24.93 7.68 7.08
C ILE A 227 26.44 7.92 7.03
N LYS A 228 27.23 6.89 6.76
CA LYS A 228 28.69 6.98 6.59
C LYS A 228 29.07 7.48 5.19
N GLY A 229 28.24 7.18 4.21
CA GLY A 229 28.50 7.52 2.81
C GLY A 229 29.47 6.57 2.13
N THR A 230 29.60 5.32 2.59
CA THR A 230 30.55 4.32 2.08
C THR A 230 30.43 4.12 0.57
N TYR A 231 29.22 4.17 0.04
CA TYR A 231 28.94 3.90 -1.38
C TYR A 231 28.47 5.14 -2.16
N LEU A 232 28.69 6.36 -1.66
CA LEU A 232 28.25 7.60 -2.33
C LEU A 232 28.89 7.80 -3.71
N ASP A 233 30.07 7.24 -3.96
CA ASP A 233 30.70 7.30 -5.27
C ASP A 233 29.90 6.60 -6.38
N ASN A 234 29.00 5.68 -6.02
CA ASN A 234 28.10 5.03 -6.95
C ASN A 234 26.98 5.94 -7.51
N TYR A 235 26.87 7.18 -7.00
CA TYR A 235 25.97 8.19 -7.57
C TYR A 235 26.62 9.03 -8.69
N LYS A 236 27.88 8.84 -9.00
CA LYS A 236 28.63 9.55 -10.05
C LYS A 236 28.55 8.80 -11.37
#